data_3c517a68e4e69dade59823ed8b94749b
#
_entry.id   3c517a68e4e69dade59823ed8b94749b
#
_cell.length_a   1.000
_cell.length_b   1.000
_cell.length_c   1.000
_cell.angle_alpha   90.00
_cell.angle_beta   90.00
_cell.angle_gamma   90.00
#
_symmetry.space_group_name_H-M   'P 1'
#
loop_
_entity.id
_entity.type
_entity.pdbx_description
1 polymer ?
#
loop_
_entity_poly.entity_id
_entity_poly.type
_entity_poly.pdbx_seq_one_letter_code
_entity_poly.pdbx_strand_id
1 'polypeptide(L)' 'MTPEQIAHLIRTALPEAQVRVESDDNTHFAARIVSREFVGKRAIARHQLVYKALGERMGREIHALSIEALTPEESGQS' A
#
# COMPACT_ATOMS: atom_id res chain seq x y z
N MET A 1 8.02 -8.71 9.97
CA MET A 1 7.13 -7.52 9.94
C MET A 1 5.68 -8.00 9.86
N THR A 2 4.76 -7.32 10.50
CA THR A 2 3.34 -7.69 10.50
C THR A 2 2.55 -6.85 9.49
N PRO A 3 1.37 -7.34 9.06
CA PRO A 3 0.50 -6.53 8.20
C PRO A 3 0.15 -5.17 8.80
N GLU A 4 -0.07 -5.09 10.11
CA GLU A 4 -0.40 -3.83 10.78
C GLU A 4 0.75 -2.83 10.72
N GLN A 5 1.99 -3.30 10.81
CA GLN A 5 3.16 -2.43 10.71
C GLN A 5 3.28 -1.84 9.31
N ILE A 6 3.04 -2.67 8.28
CA ILE A 6 3.05 -2.19 6.89
C ILE A 6 1.93 -1.19 6.66
N ALA A 7 0.72 -1.48 7.13
CA ALA A 7 -0.42 -0.57 7.00
C ALA A 7 -0.12 0.77 7.67
N HIS A 8 0.51 0.75 8.84
CA HIS A 8 0.87 1.97 9.57
C HIS A 8 1.85 2.83 8.75
N LEU A 9 2.86 2.22 8.17
CA LEU A 9 3.83 2.95 7.33
C LEU A 9 3.15 3.60 6.14
N ILE A 10 2.24 2.88 5.49
CA ILE A 10 1.51 3.42 4.34
C ILE A 10 0.61 4.58 4.77
N ARG A 11 -0.11 4.46 5.89
CA ARG A 11 -0.98 5.52 6.41
C ARG A 11 -0.19 6.75 6.83
N THR A 12 1.03 6.57 7.30
CA THR A 12 1.88 7.70 7.67
C THR A 12 2.22 8.54 6.45
N ALA A 13 2.48 7.89 5.30
CA ALA A 13 2.77 8.59 4.05
C ALA A 13 1.50 9.10 3.36
N LEU A 14 0.38 8.39 3.52
CA LEU A 14 -0.91 8.71 2.90
C LEU A 14 -1.99 8.76 3.98
N PRO A 15 -2.06 9.84 4.78
CA PRO A 15 -2.90 9.87 5.99
C PRO A 15 -4.40 9.68 5.73
N GLU A 16 -4.89 10.05 4.54
CA GLU A 16 -6.31 9.92 4.17
C GLU A 16 -6.63 8.54 3.57
N ALA A 17 -5.63 7.70 3.35
CA ALA A 17 -5.83 6.44 2.66
C ALA A 17 -6.55 5.41 3.53
N GLN A 18 -7.34 4.57 2.87
CA GLN A 18 -7.85 3.35 3.46
C GLN A 18 -6.89 2.22 3.09
N VAL A 19 -6.35 1.55 4.07
CA VAL A 19 -5.29 0.57 3.87
C VAL A 19 -5.68 -0.74 4.52
N ARG A 20 -5.63 -1.82 3.73
CA ARG A 20 -5.77 -3.18 4.23
C ARG A 20 -4.56 -3.99 3.79
N VAL A 21 -3.88 -4.60 4.73
CA VAL A 21 -2.73 -5.46 4.45
C VAL A 21 -3.00 -6.83 5.07
N GLU A 22 -2.77 -7.88 4.30
CA GLU A 22 -3.00 -9.25 4.72
C GLU A 22 -1.76 -10.10 4.45
N SER A 23 -1.55 -11.10 5.28
CA SER A 23 -0.49 -12.09 5.10
C SER A 23 -0.79 -13.32 5.95
N ASP A 24 -0.48 -14.50 5.41
CA ASP A 24 -0.62 -15.77 6.14
C ASP A 24 0.67 -16.15 6.85
N ASP A 25 1.81 -15.64 6.40
CA ASP A 25 3.13 -16.09 6.86
C ASP A 25 4.07 -14.96 7.27
N ASN A 26 3.61 -13.72 7.25
CA ASN A 26 4.41 -12.52 7.54
C ASN A 26 5.65 -12.40 6.65
N THR A 27 5.60 -12.97 5.46
CA THR A 27 6.67 -12.91 4.45
C THR A 27 6.12 -12.40 3.13
N HIS A 28 4.98 -12.95 2.71
CA HIS A 28 4.26 -12.53 1.50
C HIS A 28 3.06 -11.70 1.92
N PHE A 29 2.95 -10.48 1.40
CA PHE A 29 1.93 -9.53 1.82
C PHE A 29 1.08 -9.10 0.63
N ALA A 30 -0.19 -8.82 0.90
CA ALA A 30 -1.11 -8.23 -0.08
C ALA A 30 -1.68 -6.96 0.53
N ALA A 31 -1.50 -5.83 -0.15
CA ALA A 31 -1.97 -4.53 0.30
C ALA A 31 -3.02 -3.99 -0.66
N ARG A 32 -4.16 -3.57 -0.11
CA ARG A 32 -5.18 -2.83 -0.85
C ARG A 32 -5.24 -1.43 -0.27
N ILE A 33 -5.00 -0.43 -1.12
CA ILE A 33 -4.86 0.96 -0.71
C ILE A 33 -5.80 1.81 -1.55
N VAL A 34 -6.68 2.54 -0.90
CA VAL A 34 -7.60 3.48 -1.56
C VAL A 34 -7.21 4.88 -1.14
N SER A 35 -6.81 5.72 -2.08
CA SER A 35 -6.32 7.06 -1.79
C SER A 35 -6.64 8.03 -2.91
N ARG A 36 -7.03 9.25 -2.55
CA ARG A 36 -7.20 10.34 -3.51
C ARG A 36 -5.88 10.75 -4.14
N GLU A 37 -4.77 10.45 -3.50
CA GLU A 37 -3.44 10.73 -4.04
C GLU A 37 -3.18 9.97 -5.35
N PHE A 38 -3.92 8.91 -5.61
CA PHE A 38 -3.75 8.11 -6.82
C PHE A 38 -4.49 8.68 -8.04
N VAL A 39 -5.34 9.69 -7.87
CA VAL A 39 -6.08 10.29 -8.97
C VAL A 39 -5.11 10.87 -9.99
N GLY A 40 -5.33 10.53 -11.27
CA GLY A 40 -4.47 11.00 -12.36
C GLY A 40 -3.16 10.26 -12.50
N LYS A 41 -2.90 9.25 -11.67
CA LYS A 41 -1.65 8.47 -11.72
C LYS A 41 -1.90 7.08 -12.29
N ARG A 42 -0.96 6.62 -13.10
CA ARG A 42 -0.95 5.25 -13.60
C ARG A 42 -0.44 4.30 -12.53
N ALA A 43 -0.62 3.00 -12.76
CA ALA A 43 -0.28 1.97 -11.77
C ALA A 43 1.16 2.07 -11.28
N ILE A 44 2.12 2.28 -12.18
CA ILE A 44 3.53 2.36 -11.78
C ILE A 44 3.79 3.53 -10.84
N ALA A 45 3.19 4.70 -11.10
CA ALA A 45 3.36 5.85 -10.23
C ALA A 45 2.72 5.63 -8.86
N ARG A 46 1.57 4.95 -8.82
CA ARG A 46 0.89 4.61 -7.58
C ARG A 46 1.74 3.65 -6.74
N HIS A 47 2.30 2.63 -7.38
CA HIS A 47 3.15 1.65 -6.70
C HIS A 47 4.43 2.31 -6.16
N GLN A 48 4.98 3.27 -6.89
CA GLN A 48 6.16 4.00 -6.42
C GLN A 48 5.89 4.79 -5.15
N LEU A 49 4.69 5.35 -5.01
CA LEU A 49 4.29 6.03 -3.78
C LEU A 49 4.27 5.06 -2.60
N VAL A 50 3.77 3.85 -2.82
CA VAL A 50 3.72 2.83 -1.78
C VAL A 50 5.13 2.37 -1.41
N TYR A 51 5.97 2.09 -2.40
CA TYR A 51 7.35 1.68 -2.14
C TYR A 51 8.13 2.77 -1.39
N LYS A 52 7.89 4.03 -1.73
CA LYS A 52 8.53 5.15 -1.04
C LYS A 52 8.10 5.19 0.43
N ALA A 53 6.83 4.88 0.71
CA ALA A 53 6.32 4.84 2.08
C ALA A 53 7.01 3.75 2.90
N LEU A 54 7.34 2.62 2.28
CA LEU A 54 7.98 1.48 2.94
C LEU A 54 9.50 1.61 3.01
N GLY A 55 10.09 2.39 2.10
CA GLY A 55 11.51 2.68 2.12
C GLY A 55 12.39 1.44 2.04
N GLU A 56 13.41 1.40 2.88
CA GLU A 56 14.40 0.31 2.88
C GLU A 56 13.84 -1.02 3.33
N ARG A 57 12.64 -1.07 3.90
CA ARG A 57 12.02 -2.31 4.36
C ARG A 57 11.67 -3.25 3.21
N MET A 58 11.44 -2.67 2.02
CA MET A 58 11.25 -3.49 0.81
C MET A 58 12.57 -4.16 0.45
N GLY A 59 12.50 -5.49 0.27
CA GLY A 59 13.68 -6.30 -0.02
C GLY A 59 14.44 -6.77 1.22
N ARG A 60 14.10 -6.23 2.39
CA ARG A 60 14.68 -6.67 3.67
C ARG A 60 13.64 -7.42 4.50
N GLU A 61 12.80 -6.67 5.22
CA GLU A 61 11.75 -7.24 6.06
C GLU A 61 10.52 -7.64 5.26
N ILE A 62 10.33 -7.02 4.08
CA ILE A 62 9.22 -7.30 3.19
C ILE A 62 9.78 -7.91 1.91
N HIS A 63 9.63 -9.23 1.76
CA HIS A 63 10.20 -9.94 0.61
C HIS A 63 9.29 -9.91 -0.61
N ALA A 64 7.97 -9.95 -0.41
CA ALA A 64 7.01 -9.92 -1.50
C ALA A 64 5.78 -9.13 -1.07
N LEU A 65 5.36 -8.19 -1.92
CA LEU A 65 4.21 -7.35 -1.67
C LEU A 65 3.41 -7.18 -2.96
N SER A 66 2.18 -7.67 -2.95
CA SER A 66 1.20 -7.38 -4.01
C SER A 66 0.48 -6.10 -3.64
N ILE A 67 0.33 -5.19 -4.60
CA ILE A 67 -0.29 -3.89 -4.37
C ILE A 67 -1.50 -3.72 -5.27
N GLU A 68 -2.64 -3.40 -4.67
CA GLU A 68 -3.82 -2.92 -5.37
C GLU A 68 -4.04 -1.48 -4.93
N ALA A 69 -3.72 -0.53 -5.82
CA ALA A 69 -3.77 0.90 -5.51
C ALA A 69 -4.92 1.52 -6.32
N LEU A 70 -5.95 1.99 -5.62
CA LEU A 70 -7.19 2.46 -6.22
C LEU A 70 -7.51 3.88 -5.79
N THR A 71 -8.16 4.63 -6.70
CA THR A 71 -8.82 5.87 -6.29
C THR A 71 -10.13 5.52 -5.59
N PRO A 72 -10.74 6.45 -4.83
CA PRO A 72 -12.05 6.21 -4.23
C PRO A 72 -13.12 5.80 -5.26
N GLU A 73 -13.09 6.42 -6.44
CA GLU A 73 -14.04 6.08 -7.51
C GLU A 73 -13.83 4.64 -8.00
N GLU A 74 -12.59 4.24 -8.21
CA GLU A 74 -12.26 2.89 -8.68
C GLU A 74 -12.64 1.82 -7.66
N SER A 75 -12.60 2.17 -6.37
CA SER A 75 -12.96 1.23 -5.31
C SER A 75 -14.48 1.14 -5.08
N GLY A 76 -15.26 1.96 -5.76
CA GLY A 76 -16.70 2.03 -5.57
C GLY A 76 -17.13 2.96 -4.42
N GLN A 77 -16.22 3.70 -3.84
CA GLN A 77 -16.50 4.70 -2.83
C GLN A 77 -16.67 6.05 -3.51
N SER A 78 -17.81 6.61 -3.40
CA SER A 78 -18.11 7.93 -4.00
C SER A 78 -18.07 9.05 -2.96
#